data_97ab4d3d27ed4590971fa464a11c2c34
#
_entry.id   97ab4d3d27ed4590971fa464a11c2c34
#
_cell.length_a   1.000
_cell.length_b   1.000
_cell.length_c   1.000
_cell.angle_alpha   90.00
_cell.angle_beta   90.00
_cell.angle_gamma   90.00
#
_symmetry.space_group_name_H-M   'P 1'
#
loop_
_entity.id
_entity.type
_entity.pdbx_description
1 polymer ?
#
loop_
_entity_poly.entity_id
_entity_poly.type
_entity_poly.pdbx_seq_one_letter_code
_entity_poly.pdbx_strand_id
1 'polypeptide(L)'
;MTAQDKQTNTVDNSISITPVSNILLLGDSISASYGMKPTQGWVHLLNNKLNEQNQPYTIINASVSGETTSGGLSRLAGILSNTKVDHLLIELGGNDGLRGYSPKLIKNNLLQMVKIAQDKNIKVSMIKIKITPNYGPRYNKMFEQVFEDVAKKSNITLLPFFME
;
A
#
# COMPACT_ATOMS: atom_id res chain seq x y z
N MET A 1 -7.83 -45.51 54.47
CA MET A 1 -8.63 -44.52 53.73
C MET A 1 -7.68 -43.72 52.88
N THR A 2 -7.59 -43.99 51.59
CA THR A 2 -6.71 -43.37 50.66
C THR A 2 -7.51 -42.30 49.90
N ALA A 3 -7.12 -41.04 50.04
CA ALA A 3 -7.68 -39.93 49.27
C ALA A 3 -7.06 -39.95 47.88
N GLN A 4 -7.89 -40.06 46.84
CA GLN A 4 -7.49 -39.91 45.45
C GLN A 4 -7.51 -38.43 45.11
N ASP A 5 -6.33 -37.89 44.79
CA ASP A 5 -6.18 -36.57 44.17
C ASP A 5 -6.71 -36.61 42.74
N LYS A 6 -7.80 -35.91 42.50
CA LYS A 6 -8.28 -35.58 41.14
C LYS A 6 -7.43 -34.46 40.58
N GLN A 7 -6.51 -34.81 39.73
CA GLN A 7 -5.80 -33.87 38.89
C GLN A 7 -6.76 -33.35 37.82
N THR A 8 -7.24 -32.13 37.99
CA THR A 8 -7.98 -31.42 36.94
C THR A 8 -6.99 -30.87 35.90
N ASN A 9 -6.91 -31.56 34.76
CA ASN A 9 -6.23 -31.03 33.60
C ASN A 9 -7.04 -29.85 33.04
N THR A 10 -6.66 -28.65 33.40
CA THR A 10 -7.08 -27.44 32.68
C THR A 10 -6.34 -27.39 31.34
N VAL A 11 -7.04 -27.78 30.29
CA VAL A 11 -6.57 -27.54 28.92
C VAL A 11 -6.60 -26.04 28.72
N ASP A 12 -5.44 -25.43 28.75
CA ASP A 12 -5.25 -24.01 28.39
C ASP A 12 -5.52 -23.88 26.86
N ASN A 13 -6.75 -23.53 26.53
CA ASN A 13 -7.20 -23.33 25.17
C ASN A 13 -6.92 -21.86 24.77
N SER A 14 -5.68 -21.42 24.97
CA SER A 14 -5.20 -20.13 24.42
C SER A 14 -5.12 -20.26 22.90
N ILE A 15 -6.23 -19.90 22.23
CA ILE A 15 -6.24 -19.67 20.79
C ILE A 15 -5.26 -18.52 20.55
N SER A 16 -4.08 -18.85 20.02
CA SER A 16 -3.11 -17.87 19.55
C SER A 16 -3.70 -17.16 18.34
N ILE A 17 -4.40 -16.05 18.56
CA ILE A 17 -4.90 -15.18 17.48
C ILE A 17 -3.70 -14.42 16.95
N THR A 18 -3.22 -14.78 15.76
CA THR A 18 -2.19 -14.01 15.05
C THR A 18 -2.77 -12.63 14.72
N PRO A 19 -2.17 -11.52 15.21
CA PRO A 19 -2.70 -10.18 14.92
C PRO A 19 -2.67 -9.91 13.42
N VAL A 20 -3.77 -9.36 12.89
CA VAL A 20 -3.87 -8.97 11.47
C VAL A 20 -3.09 -7.68 11.24
N SER A 21 -2.21 -7.68 10.24
CA SER A 21 -1.50 -6.51 9.77
C SER A 21 -2.31 -5.76 8.72
N ASN A 22 -2.54 -4.47 8.94
CA ASN A 22 -3.25 -3.61 8.01
C ASN A 22 -2.29 -2.96 7.01
N ILE A 23 -2.54 -3.21 5.73
CA ILE A 23 -1.82 -2.57 4.62
C ILE A 23 -2.73 -1.49 4.06
N LEU A 24 -2.36 -0.23 4.23
CA LEU A 24 -3.05 0.88 3.57
C LEU A 24 -2.55 1.02 2.14
N LEU A 25 -3.45 0.88 1.18
CA LEU A 25 -3.16 1.14 -0.23
C LEU A 25 -3.61 2.56 -0.58
N LEU A 26 -2.65 3.40 -0.91
CA LEU A 26 -2.87 4.74 -1.42
C LEU A 26 -2.59 4.74 -2.92
N GLY A 27 -3.64 4.68 -3.72
CA GLY A 27 -3.57 4.50 -5.16
C GLY A 27 -4.56 5.35 -5.94
N ASP A 28 -4.60 5.13 -7.25
CA ASP A 28 -5.46 5.85 -8.19
C ASP A 28 -6.55 4.94 -8.79
N SER A 29 -6.94 5.21 -10.05
CA SER A 29 -7.99 4.47 -10.76
C SER A 29 -7.69 2.98 -10.94
N ILE A 30 -6.42 2.58 -11.01
CA ILE A 30 -6.00 1.18 -11.16
C ILE A 30 -6.46 0.39 -9.93
N SER A 31 -6.32 0.95 -8.75
CA SER A 31 -6.68 0.32 -7.49
C SER A 31 -8.09 0.66 -6.99
N ALA A 32 -8.68 1.75 -7.48
CA ALA A 32 -10.04 2.17 -7.12
C ALA A 32 -11.17 1.41 -7.83
N SER A 33 -10.82 0.42 -8.67
CA SER A 33 -11.79 -0.37 -9.45
C SER A 33 -12.62 0.49 -10.42
N TYR A 34 -11.99 1.51 -11.02
CA TYR A 34 -12.68 2.39 -11.97
C TYR A 34 -13.26 1.61 -13.16
N GLY A 35 -14.55 1.85 -13.45
CA GLY A 35 -15.25 1.21 -14.57
C GLY A 35 -15.69 -0.24 -14.32
N MET A 36 -15.51 -0.77 -13.12
CA MET A 36 -15.95 -2.13 -12.76
C MET A 36 -16.68 -2.15 -11.40
N LYS A 37 -17.37 -3.23 -11.11
CA LYS A 37 -17.97 -3.42 -9.78
C LYS A 37 -16.87 -3.54 -8.73
N PRO A 38 -17.03 -2.98 -7.51
CA PRO A 38 -16.01 -3.08 -6.45
C PRO A 38 -15.54 -4.51 -6.18
N THR A 39 -16.41 -5.49 -6.28
CA THR A 39 -16.11 -6.93 -6.11
C THR A 39 -15.25 -7.54 -7.22
N GLN A 40 -15.06 -6.85 -8.32
CA GLN A 40 -14.22 -7.26 -9.45
C GLN A 40 -12.83 -6.64 -9.41
N GLY A 41 -12.62 -5.67 -8.53
CA GLY A 41 -11.32 -5.02 -8.35
C GLY A 41 -10.28 -5.95 -7.72
N TRP A 42 -9.02 -5.80 -8.15
CA TRP A 42 -7.93 -6.67 -7.69
C TRP A 42 -7.74 -6.67 -6.18
N VAL A 43 -7.99 -5.53 -5.51
CA VAL A 43 -7.87 -5.43 -4.05
C VAL A 43 -8.88 -6.32 -3.34
N HIS A 44 -10.13 -6.31 -3.81
CA HIS A 44 -11.17 -7.19 -3.26
C HIS A 44 -10.81 -8.66 -3.46
N LEU A 45 -10.40 -9.02 -4.66
CA LEU A 45 -10.01 -10.40 -4.99
C LEU A 45 -8.80 -10.86 -4.16
N LEU A 46 -7.83 -9.98 -3.96
CA LEU A 46 -6.65 -10.29 -3.13
C LEU A 46 -7.02 -10.45 -1.65
N ASN A 47 -7.85 -9.58 -1.10
CA ASN A 47 -8.32 -9.72 0.29
C ASN A 47 -9.07 -11.05 0.50
N ASN A 48 -9.92 -11.45 -0.45
CA ASN A 48 -10.60 -12.74 -0.39
C ASN A 48 -9.59 -13.90 -0.39
N LYS A 49 -8.60 -13.84 -1.26
CA LYS A 49 -7.56 -14.88 -1.35
C LYS A 49 -6.71 -14.94 -0.08
N LEU A 50 -6.35 -13.80 0.48
CA LEU A 50 -5.62 -13.74 1.76
C LEU A 50 -6.43 -14.38 2.88
N ASN A 51 -7.73 -14.10 2.94
CA ASN A 51 -8.63 -14.69 3.92
C ASN A 51 -8.80 -16.20 3.73
N GLU A 52 -9.01 -16.67 2.50
CA GLU A 52 -9.11 -18.10 2.18
C GLU A 52 -7.84 -18.88 2.56
N GLN A 53 -6.67 -18.25 2.42
CA GLN A 53 -5.38 -18.82 2.78
C GLN A 53 -4.96 -18.60 4.23
N ASN A 54 -5.85 -18.04 5.06
CA ASN A 54 -5.58 -17.68 6.47
C ASN A 54 -4.33 -16.81 6.65
N GLN A 55 -4.06 -15.92 5.69
CA GLN A 55 -2.96 -14.98 5.79
C GLN A 55 -3.32 -13.81 6.70
N PRO A 56 -2.40 -13.38 7.60
CA PRO A 56 -2.69 -12.35 8.59
C PRO A 56 -2.57 -10.92 8.03
N TYR A 57 -3.13 -10.67 6.86
CA TYR A 57 -3.05 -9.38 6.17
C TYR A 57 -4.43 -8.93 5.69
N THR A 58 -4.70 -7.64 5.82
CA THR A 58 -5.87 -6.98 5.23
C THR A 58 -5.42 -5.73 4.50
N ILE A 59 -5.87 -5.56 3.25
CA ILE A 59 -5.62 -4.35 2.47
C ILE A 59 -6.79 -3.39 2.67
N ILE A 60 -6.50 -2.21 3.22
CA ILE A 60 -7.43 -1.09 3.33
C ILE A 60 -7.23 -0.22 2.10
N ASN A 61 -8.22 -0.20 1.21
CA ASN A 61 -8.13 0.53 -0.05
C ASN A 61 -8.57 1.98 0.12
N ALA A 62 -7.61 2.89 0.12
CA ALA A 62 -7.83 4.34 0.14
C ALA A 62 -7.59 4.99 -1.24
N SER A 63 -7.69 4.22 -2.31
CA SER A 63 -7.44 4.69 -3.67
C SER A 63 -8.59 5.53 -4.19
N VAL A 64 -8.26 6.56 -4.97
CA VAL A 64 -9.22 7.48 -5.60
C VAL A 64 -8.90 7.65 -7.07
N SER A 65 -9.91 7.45 -7.94
CA SER A 65 -9.73 7.65 -9.38
C SER A 65 -9.26 9.06 -9.70
N GLY A 66 -8.25 9.18 -10.57
CA GLY A 66 -7.66 10.45 -10.98
C GLY A 66 -6.68 11.06 -9.96
N GLU A 67 -6.42 10.38 -8.85
CA GLU A 67 -5.51 10.86 -7.80
C GLU A 67 -4.11 11.10 -8.34
N THR A 68 -3.53 12.22 -7.92
CA THR A 68 -2.13 12.56 -8.15
C THR A 68 -1.30 12.36 -6.90
N THR A 69 0.03 12.45 -7.01
CA THR A 69 0.89 12.42 -5.84
C THR A 69 0.60 13.57 -4.88
N SER A 70 0.24 14.77 -5.38
CA SER A 70 -0.18 15.90 -4.54
C SER A 70 -1.47 15.62 -3.77
N GLY A 71 -2.45 15.01 -4.42
CA GLY A 71 -3.71 14.64 -3.78
C GLY A 71 -3.52 13.58 -2.71
N GLY A 72 -2.78 12.52 -3.02
CA GLY A 72 -2.44 11.48 -2.05
C GLY A 72 -1.70 12.02 -0.84
N LEU A 73 -0.71 12.88 -1.06
CA LEU A 73 0.05 13.54 0.01
C LEU A 73 -0.87 14.36 0.93
N SER A 74 -1.82 15.10 0.36
CA SER A 74 -2.74 15.93 1.16
C SER A 74 -3.68 15.14 2.07
N ARG A 75 -4.01 13.89 1.71
CA ARG A 75 -4.93 13.03 2.46
C ARG A 75 -4.24 12.12 3.48
N LEU A 76 -2.97 11.79 3.25
CA LEU A 76 -2.29 10.71 3.97
C LEU A 76 -2.28 10.91 5.48
N ALA A 77 -1.91 12.08 5.97
CA ALA A 77 -1.83 12.35 7.41
C ALA A 77 -3.18 12.15 8.11
N GLY A 78 -4.28 12.60 7.50
CA GLY A 78 -5.63 12.42 8.01
C GLY A 78 -6.05 10.95 8.06
N ILE A 79 -5.73 10.18 7.03
CA ILE A 79 -6.00 8.73 7.00
C ILE A 79 -5.24 8.02 8.12
N LEU A 80 -3.96 8.29 8.27
CA LEU A 80 -3.12 7.67 9.28
C LEU A 80 -3.50 8.05 10.71
N SER A 81 -4.14 9.21 10.91
CA SER A 81 -4.66 9.63 12.22
C SER A 81 -5.92 8.86 12.64
N ASN A 82 -6.69 8.37 11.70
CA ASN A 82 -7.99 7.72 11.93
C ASN A 82 -7.98 6.20 11.67
N THR A 83 -6.88 5.66 11.20
CA THR A 83 -6.80 4.25 10.79
C THR A 83 -5.51 3.64 11.32
N LYS A 84 -5.62 2.47 11.96
CA LYS A 84 -4.43 1.70 12.33
C LYS A 84 -3.80 1.11 11.07
N VAL A 85 -2.56 1.50 10.78
CA VAL A 85 -1.80 1.08 9.61
C VAL A 85 -0.45 0.53 10.04
N ASP A 86 -0.13 -0.67 9.60
CA ASP A 86 1.16 -1.32 9.83
C ASP A 86 2.10 -1.15 8.62
N HIS A 87 1.54 -1.07 7.42
CA HIS A 87 2.27 -0.95 6.17
C HIS A 87 1.53 -0.02 5.20
N LEU A 88 2.25 0.90 4.59
CA LEU A 88 1.75 1.76 3.52
C LEU A 88 2.25 1.24 2.17
N LEU A 89 1.32 0.98 1.25
CA LEU A 89 1.62 0.68 -0.15
C LEU A 89 1.19 1.86 -1.01
N ILE A 90 2.15 2.48 -1.70
CA ILE A 90 1.90 3.63 -2.59
C ILE A 90 1.84 3.15 -4.04
N GLU A 91 0.72 3.44 -4.70
CA GLU A 91 0.49 3.20 -6.14
C GLU A 91 0.00 4.51 -6.78
N LEU A 92 0.88 5.51 -6.86
CA LEU A 92 0.59 6.86 -7.36
C LEU A 92 1.68 7.38 -8.29
N GLY A 93 1.33 8.33 -9.12
CA GLY A 93 2.22 9.00 -10.05
C GLY A 93 1.79 8.87 -11.51
N GLY A 94 0.93 7.90 -11.83
CA GLY A 94 0.42 7.70 -13.17
C GLY A 94 -0.30 8.93 -13.71
N ASN A 95 -1.20 9.52 -12.95
CA ASN A 95 -1.92 10.73 -13.34
C ASN A 95 -1.02 11.96 -13.45
N ASP A 96 -0.01 12.07 -12.59
CA ASP A 96 1.03 13.11 -12.69
C ASP A 96 1.77 12.98 -14.02
N GLY A 97 2.23 11.78 -14.36
CA GLY A 97 2.93 11.50 -15.62
C GLY A 97 2.06 11.77 -16.84
N LEU A 98 0.80 11.32 -16.84
CA LEU A 98 -0.15 11.58 -17.92
C LEU A 98 -0.47 13.06 -18.13
N ARG A 99 -0.32 13.87 -17.09
CA ARG A 99 -0.47 15.34 -17.18
C ARG A 99 0.84 16.07 -17.44
N GLY A 100 1.93 15.35 -17.62
CA GLY A 100 3.25 15.92 -17.87
C GLY A 100 3.83 16.71 -16.69
N TYR A 101 3.45 16.38 -15.47
CA TYR A 101 3.97 17.06 -14.29
C TYR A 101 5.47 16.80 -14.11
N SER A 102 6.15 17.78 -13.52
CA SER A 102 7.59 17.72 -13.31
C SER A 102 7.99 16.47 -12.51
N PRO A 103 8.94 15.66 -12.96
CA PRO A 103 9.49 14.56 -12.20
C PRO A 103 10.01 14.98 -10.83
N LYS A 104 10.54 16.19 -10.70
CA LYS A 104 10.98 16.75 -9.40
C LYS A 104 9.81 16.91 -8.43
N LEU A 105 8.66 17.39 -8.90
CA LEU A 105 7.45 17.53 -8.09
C LEU A 105 6.97 16.17 -7.61
N ILE A 106 6.86 15.20 -8.51
CA ILE A 106 6.44 13.83 -8.21
C ILE A 106 7.35 13.21 -7.15
N LYS A 107 8.67 13.34 -7.35
CA LYS A 107 9.68 12.84 -6.41
C LYS A 107 9.52 13.45 -5.02
N ASN A 108 9.38 14.76 -4.93
CA ASN A 108 9.21 15.45 -3.66
C ASN A 108 7.95 15.01 -2.92
N ASN A 109 6.84 14.84 -3.63
CA ASN A 109 5.58 14.38 -3.04
C ASN A 109 5.71 12.95 -2.51
N LEU A 110 6.32 12.04 -3.27
CA LEU A 110 6.54 10.67 -2.86
C LEU A 110 7.47 10.59 -1.63
N LEU A 111 8.56 11.35 -1.63
CA LEU A 111 9.47 11.41 -0.49
C LEU A 111 8.77 11.89 0.79
N GLN A 112 7.89 12.90 0.68
CA GLN A 112 7.13 13.39 1.81
C GLN A 112 6.12 12.36 2.34
N MET A 113 5.42 11.64 1.45
CA MET A 113 4.52 10.55 1.87
C MET A 113 5.27 9.45 2.62
N VAL A 114 6.41 9.03 2.08
CA VAL A 114 7.27 8.02 2.74
C VAL A 114 7.71 8.52 4.12
N LYS A 115 8.14 9.76 4.22
CA LYS A 115 8.56 10.35 5.50
C LYS A 115 7.45 10.38 6.53
N ILE A 116 6.24 10.81 6.14
CA ILE A 116 5.07 10.83 7.04
C ILE A 116 4.80 9.44 7.63
N ALA A 117 4.86 8.41 6.81
CA ALA A 117 4.65 7.04 7.28
C ALA A 117 5.80 6.54 8.16
N GLN A 118 7.04 6.76 7.75
CA GLN A 118 8.23 6.32 8.51
C GLN A 118 8.34 7.02 9.87
N ASP A 119 7.96 8.29 9.98
CA ASP A 119 7.92 9.02 11.24
C ASP A 119 6.91 8.42 12.25
N LYS A 120 5.96 7.62 11.76
CA LYS A 120 5.00 6.86 12.56
C LYS A 120 5.36 5.38 12.71
N ASN A 121 6.58 4.99 12.37
CA ASN A 121 7.06 3.61 12.35
C ASN A 121 6.24 2.67 11.45
N ILE A 122 5.64 3.20 10.39
CA ILE A 122 4.91 2.43 9.38
C ILE A 122 5.91 2.03 8.29
N LYS A 123 5.93 0.75 7.94
CA LYS A 123 6.72 0.25 6.80
C LYS A 123 6.11 0.75 5.50
N VAL A 124 6.94 1.02 4.51
CA VAL A 124 6.50 1.53 3.21
C VAL A 124 7.01 0.64 2.08
N SER A 125 6.14 0.36 1.14
CA SER A 125 6.47 -0.16 -0.19
C SER A 125 5.81 0.72 -1.24
N MET A 126 6.38 0.74 -2.44
CA MET A 126 5.88 1.54 -3.54
C MET A 126 5.88 0.70 -4.82
N ILE A 127 4.87 0.88 -5.65
CA ILE A 127 4.78 0.25 -6.97
C ILE A 127 5.41 1.21 -7.98
N LYS A 128 6.35 0.69 -8.78
CA LYS A 128 6.92 1.44 -9.90
C LYS A 128 5.84 1.63 -10.97
N ILE A 129 5.55 2.87 -11.30
CA ILE A 129 4.56 3.21 -12.34
C ILE A 129 5.26 3.36 -13.68
N LYS A 130 4.63 2.87 -14.74
CA LYS A 130 5.01 3.11 -16.12
C LYS A 130 3.93 3.93 -16.80
N ILE A 131 4.34 4.85 -17.66
CA ILE A 131 3.42 5.63 -18.52
C ILE A 131 3.67 5.28 -19.99
N THR A 132 2.70 5.62 -20.83
CA THR A 132 2.80 5.36 -22.28
C THR A 132 3.98 6.08 -22.92
N PRO A 133 4.57 5.51 -24.01
CA PRO A 133 5.75 6.10 -24.66
C PRO A 133 5.54 7.49 -25.27
N ASN A 134 4.28 7.94 -25.41
CA ASN A 134 3.89 9.16 -26.11
C ASN A 134 4.46 10.46 -25.53
N TYR A 135 4.96 10.42 -24.30
CA TYR A 135 5.53 11.59 -23.61
C TYR A 135 7.01 11.85 -23.96
N GLY A 136 7.56 11.03 -24.83
CA GLY A 136 8.94 11.08 -25.26
C GLY A 136 9.92 10.33 -24.35
N PRO A 137 11.02 9.81 -24.92
CA PRO A 137 11.93 8.93 -24.19
C PRO A 137 12.63 9.63 -23.03
N ARG A 138 12.91 10.93 -23.16
CA ARG A 138 13.57 11.69 -22.09
C ARG A 138 12.68 11.83 -20.86
N TYR A 139 11.42 12.23 -21.05
CA TYR A 139 10.47 12.39 -19.96
C TYR A 139 10.18 11.03 -19.30
N ASN A 140 9.91 10.01 -20.11
CA ASN A 140 9.62 8.67 -19.58
C ASN A 140 10.77 8.12 -18.73
N LYS A 141 12.01 8.31 -19.19
CA LYS A 141 13.20 7.91 -18.42
C LYS A 141 13.30 8.64 -17.08
N MET A 142 13.09 9.97 -17.10
CA MET A 142 13.12 10.79 -15.88
C MET A 142 11.98 10.40 -14.94
N PHE A 143 10.79 10.15 -15.48
CA PHE A 143 9.62 9.71 -14.71
C PHE A 143 9.87 8.36 -14.01
N GLU A 144 10.34 7.36 -14.74
CA GLU A 144 10.63 6.04 -14.16
C GLU A 144 11.75 6.11 -13.10
N GLN A 145 12.75 6.95 -13.32
CA GLN A 145 13.87 7.14 -12.40
C GLN A 145 13.42 7.70 -11.04
N VAL A 146 12.32 8.47 -11.00
CA VAL A 146 11.76 9.00 -9.74
C VAL A 146 11.52 7.90 -8.72
N PHE A 147 10.90 6.80 -9.14
CA PHE A 147 10.54 5.70 -8.23
C PHE A 147 11.77 5.00 -7.66
N GLU A 148 12.76 4.77 -8.49
CA GLU A 148 14.02 4.16 -8.06
C GLU A 148 14.80 5.07 -7.10
N ASP A 149 14.84 6.36 -7.38
CA ASP A 149 15.51 7.34 -6.52
C ASP A 149 14.83 7.44 -5.15
N VAL A 150 13.50 7.48 -5.10
CA VAL A 150 12.74 7.52 -3.86
C VAL A 150 12.97 6.25 -3.05
N ALA A 151 12.87 5.09 -3.69
CA ALA A 151 13.06 3.80 -3.03
C ALA A 151 14.47 3.68 -2.44
N LYS A 152 15.48 4.08 -3.19
CA LYS A 152 16.89 4.05 -2.74
C LYS A 152 17.14 5.04 -1.60
N LYS A 153 16.69 6.28 -1.76
CA LYS A 153 16.90 7.34 -0.76
C LYS A 153 16.21 7.03 0.56
N SER A 154 15.02 6.46 0.51
CA SER A 154 14.19 6.16 1.68
C SER A 154 14.39 4.74 2.22
N ASN A 155 15.18 3.91 1.55
CA ASN A 155 15.39 2.50 1.87
C ASN A 155 14.08 1.72 2.00
N ILE A 156 13.23 1.85 1.00
CA ILE A 156 11.94 1.15 0.91
C ILE A 156 11.92 0.14 -0.25
N THR A 157 11.01 -0.81 -0.18
CA THR A 157 10.81 -1.80 -1.25
C THR A 157 10.12 -1.16 -2.44
N LEU A 158 10.68 -1.33 -3.63
CA LEU A 158 10.06 -0.97 -4.91
C LEU A 158 9.56 -2.25 -5.59
N LEU A 159 8.25 -2.33 -5.79
CA LEU A 159 7.60 -3.42 -6.50
C LEU A 159 7.50 -3.09 -7.99
N PRO A 160 7.61 -4.09 -8.89
CA PRO A 160 7.45 -3.86 -10.32
C PRO A 160 6.00 -3.43 -10.65
N PHE A 161 5.83 -2.77 -11.80
CA PHE A 161 4.50 -2.48 -12.31
C PHE A 161 3.80 -3.80 -12.71
N PHE A 162 2.60 -4.02 -12.22
CA PHE A 162 1.90 -5.29 -12.38
C PHE A 162 0.82 -5.28 -13.49
N MET A 163 0.59 -4.13 -14.10
CA MET A 163 -0.35 -3.96 -15.22
C MET A 163 0.44 -3.98 -16.54
N GLU A 164 0.81 -5.16 -17.02
CA GLU A 164 1.41 -5.36 -18.35
C GLU A 164 0.45 -6.06 -19.29
#